data_8fa02d37029db4f3e7c46097aea23528
#
_entry.id   8fa02d37029db4f3e7c46097aea23528
#
_cell.length_a   1.000
_cell.length_b   1.000
_cell.length_c   1.000
_cell.angle_alpha   90.00
_cell.angle_beta   90.00
_cell.angle_gamma   90.00
#
_symmetry.space_group_name_H-M   'P 1'
#
loop_
_entity.id
_entity.type
_entity.pdbx_description
1 polymer ?
#
loop_
_entity_poly.entity_id
_entity_poly.type
_entity_poly.pdbx_seq_one_letter_code
_entity_poly.pdbx_strand_id
1 'polypeptide(L)'
;MEVVENKKLDIKVYKETLDNGCQVIIIPRKDRKRKYIIWATKYGSIDSNFIDPTTNQEMHVPDGVAHYLEHKMFEQENGVDSLYKMMSLGLNANAYTTTDHTAYLFSCSENFYEGLDELMDYFQHPYFTDENVEKERGIIGQEIQMYDDDPEWSLYINTLRCLYKNNPVRLDTAGTIETISHITKETLYSCYNTFYHPSNTVMCVSGDFEPNELLEEIKKRMLPREKQSEIKRIYPEYENDINQKYIEAKKDVNMPIFMAGYRDFSKTEINGTSLEKAKRDIIVKMILDMLVGQCSDVYQKLYNDGLVKTEIQYAYETSNEYAHIVVQGESKEPEKVYEQIVDALQNNEFTEEDFERTKKKVYGENVYDYDDVIAIGRTYINTAIQGIDALDYIDALNEIDYEYAKKVRSEIFDKEKAVLSVVKPI
;
A
#
# COMPACT_ATOMS: atom_id res chain seq x y z
N MET A 1 19.65 -15.70 -12.33
CA MET A 1 19.25 -14.34 -11.82
C MET A 1 19.55 -13.30 -12.88
N GLU A 2 18.58 -12.45 -13.17
CA GLU A 2 18.79 -11.19 -13.89
C GLU A 2 19.44 -10.17 -12.94
N VAL A 3 20.34 -9.33 -13.47
CA VAL A 3 21.00 -8.29 -12.66
C VAL A 3 20.72 -6.94 -13.28
N VAL A 4 20.09 -6.07 -12.52
CA VAL A 4 19.84 -4.68 -12.91
C VAL A 4 20.72 -3.79 -12.04
N GLU A 5 21.46 -2.86 -12.67
CA GLU A 5 22.41 -1.98 -11.99
C GLU A 5 22.02 -0.51 -12.25
N ASN A 6 21.93 0.26 -11.18
CA ASN A 6 21.88 1.71 -11.27
C ASN A 6 23.16 2.32 -10.70
N LYS A 7 24.04 2.81 -11.60
CA LYS A 7 25.35 3.36 -11.23
C LYS A 7 25.27 4.68 -10.48
N LYS A 8 24.20 5.47 -10.65
CA LYS A 8 24.03 6.76 -9.98
C LYS A 8 23.69 6.56 -8.49
N LEU A 9 22.97 5.49 -8.18
CA LEU A 9 22.57 5.11 -6.82
C LEU A 9 23.52 4.09 -6.18
N ASP A 10 24.50 3.59 -6.93
CA ASP A 10 25.40 2.48 -6.51
C ASP A 10 24.60 1.27 -6.02
N ILE A 11 23.57 0.88 -6.78
CA ILE A 11 22.67 -0.22 -6.43
C ILE A 11 22.73 -1.30 -7.50
N LYS A 12 22.82 -2.56 -7.04
CA LYS A 12 22.60 -3.77 -7.85
C LYS A 12 21.43 -4.54 -7.29
N VAL A 13 20.52 -4.91 -8.16
CA VAL A 13 19.33 -5.68 -7.84
C VAL A 13 19.37 -6.98 -8.61
N TYR A 14 19.23 -8.08 -7.89
CA TYR A 14 19.19 -9.43 -8.44
C TYR A 14 17.76 -9.92 -8.42
N LYS A 15 17.22 -10.26 -9.59
CA LYS A 15 15.84 -10.75 -9.75
C LYS A 15 15.85 -12.18 -10.26
N GLU A 16 15.03 -13.02 -9.67
CA GLU A 16 14.81 -14.41 -10.10
C GLU A 16 13.34 -14.77 -9.99
N THR A 17 12.82 -15.46 -10.99
CA THR A 17 11.52 -16.13 -10.86
C THR A 17 11.79 -17.62 -10.70
N LEU A 18 11.42 -18.18 -9.55
CA LEU A 18 11.58 -19.59 -9.25
C LEU A 18 10.67 -20.46 -10.14
N ASP A 19 10.95 -21.76 -10.22
CA ASP A 19 10.18 -22.71 -11.03
C ASP A 19 8.69 -22.75 -10.63
N ASN A 20 8.38 -22.53 -9.35
CA ASN A 20 7.02 -22.44 -8.82
C ASN A 20 6.36 -21.06 -9.07
N GLY A 21 7.07 -20.12 -9.69
CA GLY A 21 6.57 -18.79 -10.06
C GLY A 21 6.80 -17.69 -9.02
N CYS A 22 7.34 -18.00 -7.82
CA CYS A 22 7.68 -16.98 -6.83
C CYS A 22 8.76 -16.03 -7.38
N GLN A 23 8.52 -14.74 -7.29
CA GLN A 23 9.50 -13.72 -7.64
C GLN A 23 10.38 -13.42 -6.42
N VAL A 24 11.68 -13.52 -6.59
CA VAL A 24 12.68 -13.23 -5.54
C VAL A 24 13.54 -12.06 -6.00
N ILE A 25 13.60 -11.02 -5.16
CA ILE A 25 14.39 -9.82 -5.37
C ILE A 25 15.42 -9.75 -4.26
N ILE A 26 16.70 -9.68 -4.59
CA ILE A 26 17.80 -9.56 -3.62
C ILE A 26 18.57 -8.27 -3.90
N ILE A 27 18.70 -7.44 -2.86
CA ILE A 27 19.36 -6.15 -2.92
C ILE A 27 20.53 -6.13 -1.94
N PRO A 28 21.72 -6.50 -2.40
CA PRO A 28 22.92 -6.51 -1.55
C PRO A 28 23.26 -5.08 -1.09
N ARG A 29 23.42 -4.91 0.23
CA ARG A 29 23.88 -3.67 0.84
C ARG A 29 25.08 -3.98 1.73
N LYS A 30 26.27 -3.93 1.14
CA LYS A 30 27.53 -4.21 1.85
C LYS A 30 27.72 -3.25 3.01
N ASP A 31 28.34 -3.71 4.07
CA ASP A 31 28.64 -2.95 5.29
C ASP A 31 27.41 -2.50 6.10
N ARG A 32 26.19 -2.96 5.76
CA ARG A 32 24.99 -2.72 6.57
C ARG A 32 24.74 -3.91 7.49
N LYS A 33 24.80 -3.69 8.81
CA LYS A 33 24.50 -4.74 9.80
C LYS A 33 23.04 -5.17 9.78
N ARG A 34 22.13 -4.20 9.53
CA ARG A 34 20.70 -4.49 9.44
C ARG A 34 20.40 -5.29 8.17
N LYS A 35 19.60 -6.30 8.32
CA LYS A 35 19.05 -7.14 7.26
C LYS A 35 17.54 -7.04 7.31
N TYR A 36 16.90 -7.11 6.17
CA TYR A 36 15.45 -7.03 6.03
C TYR A 36 14.96 -8.02 5.00
N ILE A 37 13.84 -8.66 5.31
CA ILE A 37 13.08 -9.50 4.38
C ILE A 37 11.60 -9.15 4.47
N ILE A 38 10.94 -9.15 3.32
CA ILE A 38 9.51 -9.02 3.19
C ILE A 38 9.02 -9.99 2.12
N TRP A 39 8.01 -10.79 2.45
CA TRP A 39 7.35 -11.71 1.53
C TRP A 39 5.89 -11.37 1.45
N ALA A 40 5.44 -10.95 0.27
CA ALA A 40 4.09 -10.49 0.02
C ALA A 40 3.34 -11.44 -0.92
N THR A 41 2.07 -11.64 -0.62
CA THR A 41 1.11 -12.21 -1.57
C THR A 41 0.29 -11.09 -2.21
N LYS A 42 0.03 -11.17 -3.50
CA LYS A 42 -0.88 -10.27 -4.24
C LYS A 42 -2.34 -10.61 -3.90
N TYR A 43 -2.69 -10.39 -2.65
CA TYR A 43 -4.01 -10.59 -2.08
C TYR A 43 -4.29 -9.55 -1.02
N GLY A 44 -5.23 -8.67 -1.28
CA GLY A 44 -5.63 -7.59 -0.38
C GLY A 44 -7.13 -7.53 -0.16
N SER A 45 -7.59 -6.50 0.54
CA SER A 45 -8.99 -6.38 0.93
C SER A 45 -9.97 -6.19 -0.23
N ILE A 46 -9.49 -5.76 -1.42
CA ILE A 46 -10.35 -5.60 -2.61
C ILE A 46 -10.60 -6.90 -3.38
N ASP A 47 -9.90 -7.98 -3.04
CA ASP A 47 -9.94 -9.26 -3.76
C ASP A 47 -11.04 -10.20 -3.24
N SER A 48 -12.26 -9.67 -2.99
CA SER A 48 -13.39 -10.46 -2.46
C SER A 48 -14.08 -11.34 -3.52
N ASN A 49 -13.85 -11.06 -4.80
CA ASN A 49 -14.46 -11.81 -5.90
C ASN A 49 -13.40 -12.29 -6.89
N PHE A 50 -13.38 -13.61 -7.13
CA PHE A 50 -12.37 -14.23 -7.99
C PHE A 50 -12.84 -15.59 -8.54
N ILE A 51 -12.12 -16.10 -9.52
CA ILE A 51 -12.30 -17.48 -10.01
C ILE A 51 -11.21 -18.34 -9.36
N ASP A 52 -11.63 -19.34 -8.59
CA ASP A 52 -10.73 -20.33 -8.00
C ASP A 52 -10.00 -21.08 -9.14
N PRO A 53 -8.68 -21.02 -9.21
CA PRO A 53 -7.90 -21.62 -10.30
C PRO A 53 -7.95 -23.17 -10.31
N THR A 54 -8.33 -23.81 -9.19
CA THR A 54 -8.41 -25.26 -9.06
C THR A 54 -9.76 -25.80 -9.52
N THR A 55 -10.85 -25.14 -9.08
CA THR A 55 -12.21 -25.57 -9.36
C THR A 55 -12.85 -24.87 -10.58
N ASN A 56 -12.26 -23.77 -11.02
CA ASN A 56 -12.77 -22.85 -12.05
C ASN A 56 -14.17 -22.31 -11.71
N GLN A 57 -14.50 -22.22 -10.43
CA GLN A 57 -15.75 -21.65 -9.94
C GLN A 57 -15.55 -20.21 -9.48
N GLU A 58 -16.57 -19.40 -9.69
CA GLU A 58 -16.63 -18.05 -9.15
C GLU A 58 -16.82 -18.13 -7.62
N MET A 59 -15.96 -17.44 -6.90
CA MET A 59 -15.97 -17.34 -5.45
C MET A 59 -16.28 -15.89 -5.04
N HIS A 60 -17.15 -15.78 -4.05
CA HIS A 60 -17.39 -14.53 -3.34
C HIS A 60 -17.15 -14.76 -1.86
N VAL A 61 -16.18 -14.04 -1.30
CA VAL A 61 -15.80 -14.17 0.11
C VAL A 61 -16.16 -12.91 0.91
N PRO A 62 -16.43 -13.05 2.21
CA PRO A 62 -16.73 -11.89 3.06
C PRO A 62 -15.62 -10.86 3.07
N ASP A 63 -15.97 -9.57 3.18
CA ASP A 63 -14.98 -8.51 3.40
C ASP A 63 -14.24 -8.74 4.71
N GLY A 64 -12.93 -8.45 4.71
CA GLY A 64 -12.05 -8.67 5.84
C GLY A 64 -11.28 -9.99 5.82
N VAL A 65 -11.55 -10.93 4.88
CA VAL A 65 -10.86 -12.23 4.83
C VAL A 65 -9.35 -12.10 4.66
N ALA A 66 -8.85 -11.15 3.87
CA ALA A 66 -7.42 -10.96 3.66
C ALA A 66 -6.70 -10.59 4.97
N HIS A 67 -7.25 -9.66 5.73
CA HIS A 67 -6.76 -9.26 7.05
C HIS A 67 -6.91 -10.39 8.07
N TYR A 68 -8.03 -11.10 8.04
CA TYR A 68 -8.25 -12.26 8.91
C TYR A 68 -7.20 -13.36 8.67
N LEU A 69 -6.86 -13.62 7.41
CA LEU A 69 -5.78 -14.55 7.05
C LEU A 69 -4.43 -14.10 7.61
N GLU A 70 -4.12 -12.80 7.50
CA GLU A 70 -2.89 -12.25 8.06
C GLU A 70 -2.70 -12.65 9.52
N HIS A 71 -3.73 -12.43 10.36
CA HIS A 71 -3.72 -12.80 11.77
C HIS A 71 -3.55 -14.31 11.96
N LYS A 72 -4.27 -15.11 11.18
CA LYS A 72 -4.30 -16.57 11.36
C LYS A 72 -3.04 -17.29 10.92
N MET A 73 -2.20 -16.66 10.09
CA MET A 73 -0.96 -17.30 9.62
C MET A 73 0.08 -17.51 10.71
N PHE A 74 0.02 -16.76 11.81
CA PHE A 74 1.03 -16.87 12.87
C PHE A 74 0.78 -18.03 13.84
N GLU A 75 -0.45 -18.50 13.97
CA GLU A 75 -0.79 -19.62 14.88
C GLU A 75 -0.49 -20.96 14.22
N GLN A 76 0.36 -21.77 14.86
CA GLN A 76 0.82 -23.05 14.33
C GLN A 76 0.17 -24.24 15.06
N GLU A 77 0.15 -25.43 14.42
CA GLU A 77 -0.44 -26.66 14.96
C GLU A 77 0.12 -27.06 16.33
N ASN A 78 1.39 -26.76 16.58
CA ASN A 78 2.07 -27.01 17.84
C ASN A 78 1.69 -26.04 18.97
N GLY A 79 0.79 -25.09 18.71
CA GLY A 79 0.34 -24.05 19.65
C GLY A 79 1.34 -22.91 19.87
N VAL A 80 2.41 -22.85 19.07
CA VAL A 80 3.38 -21.76 19.09
C VAL A 80 2.90 -20.65 18.15
N ASP A 81 2.99 -19.41 18.60
CA ASP A 81 2.80 -18.23 17.79
C ASP A 81 4.15 -17.86 17.16
N SER A 82 4.20 -17.88 15.81
CA SER A 82 5.43 -17.62 15.05
C SER A 82 5.95 -16.20 15.22
N LEU A 83 5.07 -15.20 15.39
CA LEU A 83 5.47 -13.83 15.65
C LEU A 83 6.21 -13.72 16.99
N TYR A 84 5.66 -14.35 18.04
CA TYR A 84 6.31 -14.40 19.35
C TYR A 84 7.66 -15.13 19.29
N LYS A 85 7.74 -16.25 18.57
CA LYS A 85 9.00 -17.00 18.38
C LYS A 85 10.05 -16.14 17.68
N MET A 86 9.70 -15.42 16.62
CA MET A 86 10.60 -14.50 15.92
C MET A 86 11.08 -13.37 16.85
N MET A 87 10.20 -12.77 17.63
CA MET A 87 10.56 -11.75 18.62
C MET A 87 11.52 -12.30 19.68
N SER A 88 11.36 -13.55 20.11
CA SER A 88 12.27 -14.20 21.07
C SER A 88 13.69 -14.44 20.51
N LEU A 89 13.83 -14.51 19.19
CA LEU A 89 15.11 -14.56 18.47
C LEU A 89 15.75 -13.17 18.29
N GLY A 90 15.10 -12.10 18.77
CA GLY A 90 15.56 -10.73 18.63
C GLY A 90 15.25 -10.11 17.25
N LEU A 91 14.31 -10.69 16.52
CA LEU A 91 13.84 -10.16 15.26
C LEU A 91 12.73 -9.11 15.47
N ASN A 92 12.73 -8.05 14.69
CA ASN A 92 11.61 -7.13 14.61
C ASN A 92 10.68 -7.60 13.49
N ALA A 93 9.77 -8.49 13.82
CA ALA A 93 8.82 -9.12 12.91
C ALA A 93 7.47 -8.42 12.93
N ASN A 94 6.79 -8.39 11.79
CA ASN A 94 5.46 -7.82 11.62
C ASN A 94 4.77 -8.38 10.38
N ALA A 95 3.48 -8.09 10.23
CA ALA A 95 2.73 -8.26 8.99
C ALA A 95 1.80 -7.06 8.79
N TYR A 96 1.24 -6.93 7.61
CA TYR A 96 0.20 -5.97 7.31
C TYR A 96 -0.60 -6.37 6.07
N THR A 97 -1.86 -6.00 6.05
CA THR A 97 -2.76 -6.14 4.89
C THR A 97 -3.12 -4.76 4.36
N THR A 98 -3.01 -4.60 3.06
CA THR A 98 -3.47 -3.43 2.32
C THR A 98 -4.66 -3.78 1.44
N THR A 99 -5.06 -2.87 0.60
CA THR A 99 -6.12 -3.10 -0.39
C THR A 99 -5.73 -4.12 -1.46
N ASP A 100 -4.45 -4.24 -1.83
CA ASP A 100 -3.97 -5.07 -2.96
C ASP A 100 -2.96 -6.16 -2.59
N HIS A 101 -2.44 -6.17 -1.36
CA HIS A 101 -1.51 -7.20 -0.92
C HIS A 101 -1.49 -7.39 0.60
N THR A 102 -1.02 -8.57 1.02
CA THR A 102 -0.67 -8.90 2.41
C THR A 102 0.79 -9.26 2.47
N ALA A 103 1.53 -8.71 3.42
CA ALA A 103 2.97 -8.88 3.52
C ALA A 103 3.40 -9.31 4.93
N TYR A 104 4.38 -10.21 4.99
CA TYR A 104 5.01 -10.72 6.20
C TYR A 104 6.49 -10.37 6.15
N LEU A 105 7.04 -9.85 7.23
CA LEU A 105 8.36 -9.24 7.21
C LEU A 105 9.09 -9.34 8.53
N PHE A 106 10.41 -9.26 8.48
CA PHE A 106 11.19 -8.93 9.67
C PHE A 106 12.47 -8.16 9.30
N SER A 107 13.00 -7.45 10.29
CA SER A 107 14.35 -6.90 10.26
C SER A 107 15.16 -7.40 11.43
N CYS A 108 16.47 -7.57 11.21
CA CYS A 108 17.39 -8.05 12.24
C CYS A 108 18.83 -7.58 12.00
N SER A 109 19.67 -7.76 13.00
CA SER A 109 21.14 -7.67 12.85
C SER A 109 21.80 -9.04 12.94
N GLU A 110 21.16 -9.98 13.63
CA GLU A 110 21.61 -11.35 13.88
C GLU A 110 20.44 -12.32 13.66
N ASN A 111 20.68 -13.63 13.63
CA ASN A 111 19.68 -14.69 13.51
C ASN A 111 18.79 -14.61 12.27
N PHE A 112 19.34 -14.10 11.16
CA PHE A 112 18.56 -13.94 9.92
C PHE A 112 18.05 -15.28 9.36
N TYR A 113 18.88 -16.32 9.36
CA TYR A 113 18.49 -17.61 8.79
C TYR A 113 17.50 -18.37 9.66
N GLU A 114 17.57 -18.21 10.97
CA GLU A 114 16.57 -18.73 11.92
C GLU A 114 15.22 -18.00 11.71
N GLY A 115 15.25 -16.70 11.46
CA GLY A 115 14.08 -15.94 11.08
C GLY A 115 13.53 -16.31 9.71
N LEU A 116 14.40 -16.60 8.74
CA LEU A 116 14.03 -17.09 7.41
C LEU A 116 13.36 -18.45 7.49
N ASP A 117 13.91 -19.38 8.31
CA ASP A 117 13.29 -20.67 8.58
C ASP A 117 11.86 -20.50 9.10
N GLU A 118 11.66 -19.65 10.10
CA GLU A 118 10.36 -19.42 10.71
C GLU A 118 9.38 -18.75 9.74
N LEU A 119 9.82 -17.68 9.05
CA LEU A 119 8.98 -16.98 8.07
C LEU A 119 8.51 -17.93 6.97
N MET A 120 9.41 -18.73 6.42
CA MET A 120 9.09 -19.66 5.33
C MET A 120 8.26 -20.86 5.82
N ASP A 121 8.40 -21.25 7.07
CA ASP A 121 7.59 -22.31 7.65
C ASP A 121 6.14 -21.90 7.81
N TYR A 122 5.85 -20.85 8.58
CA TYR A 122 4.45 -20.46 8.81
C TYR A 122 3.74 -19.95 7.55
N PHE A 123 4.45 -19.26 6.64
CA PHE A 123 3.84 -18.80 5.40
C PHE A 123 3.39 -19.96 4.49
N GLN A 124 4.07 -21.10 4.55
CA GLN A 124 3.80 -22.26 3.71
C GLN A 124 2.91 -23.34 4.38
N HIS A 125 2.72 -23.28 5.71
CA HIS A 125 1.99 -24.28 6.48
C HIS A 125 0.85 -23.65 7.28
N PRO A 126 -0.28 -23.30 6.63
CA PRO A 126 -1.42 -22.71 7.33
C PRO A 126 -2.08 -23.72 8.25
N TYR A 127 -2.52 -23.27 9.44
CA TYR A 127 -3.26 -24.07 10.40
C TYR A 127 -4.53 -23.39 10.88
N PHE A 128 -5.68 -23.78 10.32
CA PHE A 128 -6.98 -23.21 10.64
C PHE A 128 -7.92 -24.30 11.18
N THR A 129 -8.50 -24.05 12.34
CA THR A 129 -9.52 -24.88 12.98
C THR A 129 -10.74 -24.03 13.33
N ASP A 130 -11.89 -24.65 13.56
CA ASP A 130 -13.09 -23.90 13.96
C ASP A 130 -12.84 -23.13 15.26
N GLU A 131 -12.08 -23.72 16.19
CA GLU A 131 -11.77 -23.12 17.49
C GLU A 131 -10.88 -21.89 17.35
N ASN A 132 -9.77 -21.99 16.57
CA ASN A 132 -8.84 -20.87 16.44
C ASN A 132 -9.39 -19.74 15.54
N VAL A 133 -10.26 -20.05 14.60
CA VAL A 133 -10.99 -19.05 13.83
C VAL A 133 -11.98 -18.30 14.72
N GLU A 134 -12.76 -18.99 15.55
CA GLU A 134 -13.71 -18.32 16.46
C GLU A 134 -13.01 -17.43 17.51
N LYS A 135 -11.88 -17.89 18.06
CA LYS A 135 -11.05 -17.09 18.97
C LYS A 135 -10.58 -15.80 18.32
N GLU A 136 -10.06 -15.87 17.09
CA GLU A 136 -9.54 -14.71 16.35
C GLU A 136 -10.63 -13.70 15.99
N ARG A 137 -11.84 -14.18 15.71
CA ARG A 137 -13.00 -13.31 15.45
C ARG A 137 -13.25 -12.31 16.57
N GLY A 138 -13.06 -12.75 17.83
CA GLY A 138 -13.16 -11.87 18.99
C GLY A 138 -12.09 -10.79 19.04
N ILE A 139 -10.85 -11.13 18.66
CA ILE A 139 -9.70 -10.22 18.64
C ILE A 139 -9.87 -9.18 17.52
N ILE A 140 -10.12 -9.63 16.29
CA ILE A 140 -10.36 -8.74 15.14
C ILE A 140 -11.61 -7.87 15.37
N GLY A 141 -12.65 -8.41 16.03
CA GLY A 141 -13.82 -7.63 16.40
C GLY A 141 -13.51 -6.45 17.33
N GLN A 142 -12.59 -6.59 18.26
CA GLN A 142 -12.11 -5.48 19.09
C GLN A 142 -11.27 -4.49 18.30
N GLU A 143 -10.46 -4.96 17.37
CA GLU A 143 -9.68 -4.10 16.47
C GLU A 143 -10.57 -3.27 15.54
N ILE A 144 -11.61 -3.85 14.95
CA ILE A 144 -12.61 -3.13 14.16
C ILE A 144 -13.25 -2.01 15.00
N GLN A 145 -13.62 -2.29 16.26
CA GLN A 145 -14.17 -1.26 17.13
C GLN A 145 -13.18 -0.13 17.41
N MET A 146 -11.89 -0.47 17.58
CA MET A 146 -10.84 0.53 17.77
C MET A 146 -10.71 1.44 16.54
N TYR A 147 -10.73 0.90 15.32
CA TYR A 147 -10.73 1.68 14.09
C TYR A 147 -12.01 2.48 13.88
N ASP A 148 -13.17 1.89 14.23
CA ASP A 148 -14.44 2.62 14.18
C ASP A 148 -14.45 3.85 15.10
N ASP A 149 -13.73 3.81 16.23
CA ASP A 149 -13.59 4.93 17.16
C ASP A 149 -12.54 5.96 16.70
N ASP A 150 -11.60 5.58 15.82
CA ASP A 150 -10.53 6.46 15.32
C ASP A 150 -11.09 7.54 14.37
N PRO A 151 -10.89 8.85 14.70
CA PRO A 151 -11.41 9.94 13.88
C PRO A 151 -10.71 10.03 12.51
N GLU A 152 -9.40 9.77 12.43
CA GLU A 152 -8.64 9.87 11.17
C GLU A 152 -9.00 8.72 10.24
N TRP A 153 -9.15 7.51 10.77
CA TRP A 153 -9.63 6.37 10.02
C TRP A 153 -11.03 6.58 9.47
N SER A 154 -11.94 7.06 10.32
CA SER A 154 -13.31 7.42 9.91
C SER A 154 -13.31 8.49 8.81
N LEU A 155 -12.44 9.50 8.92
CA LEU A 155 -12.27 10.54 7.92
C LEU A 155 -11.83 9.97 6.57
N TYR A 156 -10.82 9.10 6.57
CA TYR A 156 -10.28 8.46 5.37
C TYR A 156 -11.31 7.56 4.67
N ILE A 157 -11.92 6.63 5.39
CA ILE A 157 -12.93 5.72 4.82
C ILE A 157 -14.14 6.49 4.27
N ASN A 158 -14.57 7.56 4.95
CA ASN A 158 -15.65 8.42 4.44
C ASN A 158 -15.23 9.17 3.17
N THR A 159 -13.95 9.56 3.04
CA THR A 159 -13.44 10.14 1.79
C THR A 159 -13.51 9.12 0.65
N LEU A 160 -13.09 7.88 0.90
CA LEU A 160 -13.19 6.82 -0.11
C LEU A 160 -14.66 6.52 -0.49
N ARG A 161 -15.59 6.56 0.46
CA ARG A 161 -17.04 6.44 0.20
C ARG A 161 -17.60 7.60 -0.62
N CYS A 162 -17.02 8.79 -0.51
CA CYS A 162 -17.35 9.90 -1.39
C CYS A 162 -16.82 9.68 -2.81
N LEU A 163 -15.59 9.19 -2.94
CA LEU A 163 -14.92 9.00 -4.22
C LEU A 163 -15.46 7.81 -5.01
N TYR A 164 -15.78 6.69 -4.33
CA TYR A 164 -16.11 5.41 -4.96
C TYR A 164 -17.51 4.93 -4.58
N LYS A 165 -18.28 4.50 -5.59
CA LYS A 165 -19.63 3.95 -5.39
C LYS A 165 -19.60 2.44 -5.20
N ASN A 166 -18.90 1.71 -6.08
CA ASN A 166 -18.90 0.25 -6.12
C ASN A 166 -17.51 -0.35 -5.90
N ASN A 167 -16.42 0.38 -6.19
CA ASN A 167 -15.07 -0.14 -6.01
C ASN A 167 -14.85 -0.53 -4.54
N PRO A 168 -14.38 -1.76 -4.25
CA PRO A 168 -14.19 -2.25 -2.88
C PRO A 168 -13.13 -1.48 -2.08
N VAL A 169 -12.28 -0.65 -2.68
CA VAL A 169 -11.34 0.22 -1.97
C VAL A 169 -12.03 1.11 -0.92
N ARG A 170 -13.32 1.41 -1.07
CA ARG A 170 -14.14 2.18 -0.13
C ARG A 170 -14.53 1.43 1.15
N LEU A 171 -14.25 0.14 1.22
CA LEU A 171 -14.55 -0.73 2.36
C LEU A 171 -13.36 -0.79 3.31
N ASP A 172 -13.64 -1.02 4.57
CA ASP A 172 -12.59 -1.22 5.56
C ASP A 172 -11.81 -2.51 5.28
N THR A 173 -10.48 -2.44 5.39
CA THR A 173 -9.60 -3.60 5.15
C THR A 173 -9.87 -4.74 6.14
N ALA A 174 -10.23 -4.43 7.37
CA ALA A 174 -10.60 -5.42 8.38
C ALA A 174 -12.03 -5.96 8.21
N GLY A 175 -12.83 -5.38 7.31
CA GLY A 175 -14.24 -5.68 7.17
C GLY A 175 -15.09 -5.05 8.28
N THR A 176 -16.21 -5.68 8.60
CA THR A 176 -17.12 -5.28 9.68
C THR A 176 -17.38 -6.47 10.60
N ILE A 177 -17.89 -6.22 11.82
CA ILE A 177 -18.33 -7.29 12.75
C ILE A 177 -19.27 -8.27 12.06
N GLU A 178 -20.17 -7.78 11.21
CA GLU A 178 -21.09 -8.62 10.43
C GLU A 178 -20.35 -9.48 9.41
N THR A 179 -19.49 -8.87 8.57
CA THR A 179 -18.82 -9.62 7.49
C THR A 179 -17.85 -10.65 8.04
N ILE A 180 -17.07 -10.34 9.08
CA ILE A 180 -16.14 -11.31 9.70
C ILE A 180 -16.87 -12.46 10.40
N SER A 181 -18.14 -12.29 10.80
CA SER A 181 -18.93 -13.36 11.41
C SER A 181 -19.22 -14.53 10.44
N HIS A 182 -19.13 -14.27 9.14
CA HIS A 182 -19.33 -15.26 8.07
C HIS A 182 -18.02 -15.95 7.63
N ILE A 183 -16.88 -15.55 8.15
CA ILE A 183 -15.59 -16.17 7.83
C ILE A 183 -15.47 -17.52 8.54
N THR A 184 -15.18 -18.56 7.78
CA THR A 184 -14.97 -19.93 8.26
C THR A 184 -13.57 -20.42 7.91
N LYS A 185 -13.12 -21.52 8.51
CA LYS A 185 -11.84 -22.14 8.14
C LYS A 185 -11.80 -22.56 6.68
N GLU A 186 -12.93 -23.00 6.10
CA GLU A 186 -13.03 -23.37 4.69
C GLU A 186 -12.81 -22.16 3.80
N THR A 187 -13.39 -21.00 4.16
CA THR A 187 -13.14 -19.72 3.47
C THR A 187 -11.66 -19.36 3.52
N LEU A 188 -11.03 -19.45 4.71
CA LEU A 188 -9.61 -19.13 4.88
C LEU A 188 -8.72 -20.07 4.07
N TYR A 189 -8.97 -21.40 4.11
CA TYR A 189 -8.21 -22.34 3.28
C TYR A 189 -8.41 -22.12 1.78
N SER A 190 -9.63 -21.78 1.34
CA SER A 190 -9.89 -21.47 -0.06
C SER A 190 -9.08 -20.26 -0.53
N CYS A 191 -9.09 -19.16 0.24
CA CYS A 191 -8.32 -17.96 -0.07
C CYS A 191 -6.81 -18.21 0.02
N TYR A 192 -6.35 -18.94 1.05
CA TYR A 192 -4.94 -19.31 1.18
C TYR A 192 -4.46 -20.13 -0.04
N ASN A 193 -5.19 -21.19 -0.40
CA ASN A 193 -4.81 -22.06 -1.52
C ASN A 193 -4.78 -21.30 -2.86
N THR A 194 -5.67 -20.31 -3.02
CA THR A 194 -5.73 -19.47 -4.21
C THR A 194 -4.60 -18.47 -4.25
N PHE A 195 -4.46 -17.66 -3.22
CA PHE A 195 -3.65 -16.44 -3.25
C PHE A 195 -2.25 -16.61 -2.67
N TYR A 196 -2.04 -17.50 -1.69
CA TYR A 196 -0.71 -17.74 -1.08
C TYR A 196 0.12 -18.76 -1.88
N HIS A 197 -0.32 -19.03 -3.09
CA HIS A 197 0.49 -19.84 -4.00
C HIS A 197 1.75 -19.09 -4.41
N PRO A 198 2.95 -19.74 -4.45
CA PRO A 198 4.21 -19.07 -4.78
C PRO A 198 4.17 -18.20 -6.05
N SER A 199 3.45 -18.63 -7.10
CA SER A 199 3.33 -17.86 -8.36
C SER A 199 2.57 -16.54 -8.22
N ASN A 200 1.90 -16.32 -7.10
CA ASN A 200 1.21 -15.06 -6.77
C ASN A 200 1.97 -14.24 -5.72
N THR A 201 3.23 -14.59 -5.41
CA THR A 201 4.01 -13.95 -4.35
C THR A 201 5.28 -13.30 -4.84
N VAL A 202 5.72 -12.29 -4.11
CA VAL A 202 6.99 -11.58 -4.32
C VAL A 202 7.74 -11.53 -2.99
N MET A 203 8.99 -11.92 -3.00
CA MET A 203 9.90 -11.82 -1.85
C MET A 203 11.00 -10.80 -2.16
N CYS A 204 11.26 -9.89 -1.25
CA CYS A 204 12.39 -8.96 -1.35
C CYS A 204 13.28 -9.10 -0.12
N VAL A 205 14.58 -9.24 -0.35
CA VAL A 205 15.59 -9.31 0.72
C VAL A 205 16.64 -8.24 0.49
N SER A 206 16.93 -7.45 1.50
CA SER A 206 17.96 -6.40 1.47
C SER A 206 18.90 -6.50 2.67
N GLY A 207 20.18 -6.23 2.43
CA GLY A 207 21.22 -6.33 3.47
C GLY A 207 22.55 -6.87 2.95
N ASP A 208 23.47 -7.17 3.86
CA ASP A 208 24.77 -7.74 3.50
C ASP A 208 24.64 -9.25 3.28
N PHE A 209 24.50 -9.62 2.00
CA PHE A 209 24.36 -11.00 1.53
C PHE A 209 25.14 -11.23 0.24
N GLU A 210 25.60 -12.46 0.05
CA GLU A 210 26.00 -12.96 -1.25
C GLU A 210 24.76 -13.49 -2.00
N PRO A 211 24.34 -12.86 -3.12
CA PRO A 211 23.04 -13.14 -3.74
C PRO A 211 22.79 -14.58 -4.15
N ASN A 212 23.81 -15.26 -4.70
CA ASN A 212 23.66 -16.64 -5.11
C ASN A 212 23.49 -17.59 -3.91
N GLU A 213 24.24 -17.36 -2.83
CA GLU A 213 24.14 -18.19 -1.62
C GLU A 213 22.76 -18.01 -0.96
N LEU A 214 22.30 -16.76 -0.84
CA LEU A 214 20.99 -16.48 -0.27
C LEU A 214 19.86 -17.08 -1.12
N LEU A 215 19.94 -16.98 -2.45
CA LEU A 215 18.95 -17.59 -3.33
C LEU A 215 18.85 -19.11 -3.13
N GLU A 216 19.99 -19.80 -3.02
CA GLU A 216 20.00 -21.25 -2.78
C GLU A 216 19.44 -21.58 -1.38
N GLU A 217 19.67 -20.76 -0.36
CA GLU A 217 19.05 -20.93 0.96
C GLU A 217 17.54 -20.74 0.93
N ILE A 218 17.02 -19.79 0.13
CA ILE A 218 15.58 -19.60 -0.10
C ILE A 218 15.00 -20.82 -0.84
N LYS A 219 15.65 -21.27 -1.93
CA LYS A 219 15.18 -22.44 -2.70
C LYS A 219 15.09 -23.71 -1.88
N LYS A 220 16.03 -23.97 -0.98
CA LYS A 220 16.02 -25.15 -0.10
C LYS A 220 14.80 -25.20 0.83
N ARG A 221 14.29 -24.05 1.22
CA ARG A 221 13.17 -23.89 2.16
C ARG A 221 11.81 -23.78 1.46
N MET A 222 11.83 -23.51 0.16
CA MET A 222 10.61 -23.40 -0.64
C MET A 222 10.00 -24.78 -0.87
N LEU A 223 8.72 -24.93 -0.54
CA LEU A 223 8.00 -26.16 -0.83
C LEU A 223 7.86 -26.37 -2.35
N PRO A 224 8.03 -27.60 -2.82
CA PRO A 224 7.83 -27.92 -4.22
C PRO A 224 6.35 -27.77 -4.58
N ARG A 225 6.02 -26.82 -5.43
CA ARG A 225 4.69 -26.60 -6.01
C ARG A 225 4.85 -26.30 -7.50
N GLU A 226 3.96 -26.84 -8.32
CA GLU A 226 3.89 -26.47 -9.73
C GLU A 226 3.36 -25.05 -9.86
N LYS A 227 3.78 -24.33 -10.89
CA LYS A 227 3.31 -22.99 -11.17
C LYS A 227 1.80 -23.00 -11.43
N GLN A 228 1.06 -22.18 -10.71
CA GLN A 228 -0.39 -21.99 -10.89
C GLN A 228 -0.67 -21.05 -12.07
N SER A 229 -1.82 -21.20 -12.71
CA SER A 229 -2.34 -20.22 -13.66
C SER A 229 -2.65 -18.89 -12.97
N GLU A 230 -2.69 -17.82 -13.75
CA GLU A 230 -3.06 -16.51 -13.26
C GLU A 230 -4.45 -16.50 -12.62
N ILE A 231 -4.57 -15.86 -11.47
CA ILE A 231 -5.83 -15.73 -10.73
C ILE A 231 -6.69 -14.68 -11.42
N LYS A 232 -7.90 -15.07 -11.83
CA LYS A 232 -8.86 -14.13 -12.40
C LYS A 232 -9.65 -13.46 -11.28
N ARG A 233 -9.31 -12.20 -11.01
CA ARG A 233 -10.05 -11.34 -10.09
C ARG A 233 -11.26 -10.73 -10.80
N ILE A 234 -12.34 -10.49 -10.07
CA ILE A 234 -13.58 -9.92 -10.60
C ILE A 234 -13.84 -8.62 -9.87
N TYR A 235 -13.64 -7.52 -10.56
CA TYR A 235 -13.88 -6.19 -10.03
C TYR A 235 -15.13 -5.56 -10.67
N PRO A 236 -15.79 -4.61 -9.98
CA PRO A 236 -16.85 -3.82 -10.56
C PRO A 236 -16.38 -3.05 -11.80
N GLU A 237 -17.33 -2.70 -12.67
CA GLU A 237 -17.04 -1.82 -13.80
C GLU A 237 -16.41 -0.49 -13.31
N TYR A 238 -15.43 0.00 -14.07
CA TYR A 238 -14.75 1.23 -13.75
C TYR A 238 -15.71 2.43 -13.79
N GLU A 239 -15.77 3.16 -12.70
CA GLU A 239 -16.62 4.31 -12.53
C GLU A 239 -15.97 5.57 -13.13
N ASN A 240 -16.74 6.39 -13.84
CA ASN A 240 -16.26 7.61 -14.49
C ASN A 240 -16.64 8.89 -13.72
N ASP A 241 -17.19 8.75 -12.50
CA ASP A 241 -17.59 9.88 -11.66
C ASP A 241 -17.42 9.54 -10.18
N ILE A 242 -17.49 10.57 -9.32
CA ILE A 242 -17.53 10.44 -7.87
C ILE A 242 -18.91 9.95 -7.41
N ASN A 243 -18.96 9.36 -6.21
CA ASN A 243 -20.22 8.89 -5.63
C ASN A 243 -21.03 10.04 -5.00
N GLN A 244 -20.40 10.88 -4.19
CA GLN A 244 -21.03 12.04 -3.54
C GLN A 244 -19.98 13.07 -3.13
N LYS A 245 -20.42 14.34 -2.97
CA LYS A 245 -19.47 15.44 -2.73
C LYS A 245 -19.11 15.65 -1.26
N TYR A 246 -19.92 15.17 -0.31
CA TYR A 246 -19.71 15.49 1.10
C TYR A 246 -20.20 14.39 2.04
N ILE A 247 -19.41 14.14 3.08
CA ILE A 247 -19.79 13.33 4.25
C ILE A 247 -19.32 14.05 5.52
N GLU A 248 -20.17 14.06 6.55
CA GLU A 248 -19.84 14.53 7.90
C GLU A 248 -20.04 13.41 8.91
N ALA A 249 -19.10 13.28 9.84
CA ALA A 249 -19.20 12.42 11.01
C ALA A 249 -18.92 13.22 12.30
N LYS A 250 -19.32 12.68 13.44
CA LYS A 250 -19.01 13.24 14.76
C LYS A 250 -18.22 12.23 15.57
N LYS A 251 -17.10 12.66 16.16
CA LYS A 251 -16.22 11.85 16.98
C LYS A 251 -15.65 12.68 18.14
N ASP A 252 -14.97 12.04 19.05
CA ASP A 252 -14.26 12.72 20.14
C ASP A 252 -12.96 13.35 19.61
N VAL A 253 -13.08 14.56 19.09
CA VAL A 253 -11.96 15.38 18.60
C VAL A 253 -12.01 16.76 19.21
N ASN A 254 -10.86 17.39 19.45
CA ASN A 254 -10.78 18.74 19.99
C ASN A 254 -11.07 19.83 18.94
N MET A 255 -10.79 19.54 17.69
CA MET A 255 -10.96 20.43 16.55
C MET A 255 -11.41 19.62 15.34
N PRO A 256 -12.26 20.18 14.47
CA PRO A 256 -12.62 19.48 13.24
C PRO A 256 -11.40 19.10 12.39
N ILE A 257 -11.40 17.86 11.93
CA ILE A 257 -10.46 17.37 10.91
C ILE A 257 -11.18 17.23 9.58
N PHE A 258 -10.48 17.47 8.49
CA PHE A 258 -11.05 17.41 7.15
C PHE A 258 -10.13 16.65 6.19
N MET A 259 -10.73 16.10 5.14
CA MET A 259 -10.02 15.50 4.03
C MET A 259 -10.72 15.85 2.72
N ALA A 260 -9.98 16.54 1.85
CA ALA A 260 -10.36 16.73 0.46
C ALA A 260 -9.89 15.51 -0.36
N GLY A 261 -10.71 15.04 -1.28
CA GLY A 261 -10.39 13.89 -2.12
C GLY A 261 -10.61 14.15 -3.60
N TYR A 262 -9.79 13.52 -4.45
CA TYR A 262 -9.94 13.49 -5.91
C TYR A 262 -9.67 12.09 -6.43
N ARG A 263 -10.37 11.68 -7.50
CA ARG A 263 -9.99 10.49 -8.27
C ARG A 263 -9.12 10.88 -9.45
N ASP A 264 -8.13 10.04 -9.75
CA ASP A 264 -7.44 10.09 -11.03
C ASP A 264 -8.17 9.17 -12.02
N PHE A 265 -8.82 9.74 -13.01
CA PHE A 265 -9.58 9.03 -14.02
C PHE A 265 -8.77 8.64 -15.27
N SER A 266 -7.45 8.86 -15.26
CA SER A 266 -6.59 8.59 -16.43
C SER A 266 -6.47 7.09 -16.77
N LYS A 267 -6.72 6.22 -15.80
CA LYS A 267 -6.50 4.76 -15.90
C LYS A 267 -5.04 4.37 -16.18
N THR A 268 -4.09 5.27 -15.90
CA THR A 268 -2.66 4.98 -16.08
C THR A 268 -2.22 3.82 -15.19
N GLU A 269 -2.76 3.72 -13.97
CA GLU A 269 -2.53 2.63 -13.02
C GLU A 269 -2.98 1.26 -13.55
N ILE A 270 -3.98 1.23 -14.42
CA ILE A 270 -4.52 -0.01 -15.02
C ILE A 270 -3.77 -0.35 -16.32
N ASN A 271 -3.65 0.63 -17.23
CA ASN A 271 -3.23 0.41 -18.61
C ASN A 271 -1.81 0.90 -18.92
N GLY A 272 -1.17 1.62 -18.00
CA GLY A 272 0.15 2.20 -18.20
C GLY A 272 1.27 1.17 -18.13
N THR A 273 2.34 1.45 -18.86
CA THR A 273 3.63 0.77 -18.66
C THR A 273 4.21 1.13 -17.29
N SER A 274 5.19 0.35 -16.80
CA SER A 274 5.91 0.63 -15.55
C SER A 274 6.41 2.09 -15.48
N LEU A 275 7.06 2.56 -16.53
CA LEU A 275 7.57 3.94 -16.60
C LEU A 275 6.45 4.99 -16.60
N GLU A 276 5.33 4.76 -17.30
CA GLU A 276 4.19 5.68 -17.29
C GLU A 276 3.53 5.78 -15.92
N LYS A 277 3.38 4.67 -15.21
CA LYS A 277 2.90 4.63 -13.83
C LYS A 277 3.84 5.41 -12.90
N ALA A 278 5.15 5.17 -12.99
CA ALA A 278 6.15 5.88 -12.19
C ALA A 278 6.14 7.39 -12.47
N LYS A 279 6.06 7.81 -13.74
CA LYS A 279 5.92 9.23 -14.11
C LYS A 279 4.66 9.86 -13.51
N ARG A 280 3.54 9.14 -13.58
CA ARG A 280 2.26 9.64 -13.05
C ARG A 280 2.32 9.80 -11.53
N ASP A 281 2.84 8.80 -10.82
CA ASP A 281 2.99 8.83 -9.37
C ASP A 281 3.85 10.02 -8.91
N ILE A 282 5.04 10.19 -9.50
CA ILE A 282 5.94 11.27 -9.16
C ILE A 282 5.31 12.64 -9.44
N ILE A 283 4.75 12.83 -10.64
CA ILE A 283 4.29 14.14 -11.04
C ILE A 283 3.08 14.61 -10.23
N VAL A 284 2.17 13.70 -9.86
CA VAL A 284 1.04 14.04 -8.98
C VAL A 284 1.52 14.47 -7.61
N LYS A 285 2.46 13.74 -7.01
CA LYS A 285 3.08 14.12 -5.72
C LYS A 285 3.80 15.45 -5.80
N MET A 286 4.53 15.72 -6.90
CA MET A 286 5.16 17.02 -7.12
C MET A 286 4.16 18.17 -7.23
N ILE A 287 3.05 17.97 -7.94
CA ILE A 287 1.98 18.98 -8.07
C ILE A 287 1.39 19.30 -6.70
N LEU A 288 1.13 18.29 -5.88
CA LEU A 288 0.63 18.46 -4.51
C LEU A 288 1.63 19.24 -3.65
N ASP A 289 2.92 18.89 -3.71
CA ASP A 289 3.97 19.62 -2.96
C ASP A 289 4.05 21.11 -3.36
N MET A 290 4.01 21.40 -4.66
CA MET A 290 4.06 22.77 -5.17
C MET A 290 2.83 23.60 -4.80
N LEU A 291 1.64 23.00 -4.81
CA LEU A 291 0.38 23.74 -4.67
C LEU A 291 -0.22 23.76 -3.27
N VAL A 292 0.04 22.72 -2.45
CA VAL A 292 -0.52 22.60 -1.08
C VAL A 292 0.51 22.27 0.00
N GLY A 293 1.74 21.95 -0.39
CA GLY A 293 2.84 21.69 0.55
C GLY A 293 3.24 22.95 1.31
N GLN A 294 4.07 22.79 2.33
CA GLN A 294 4.46 23.87 3.26
C GLN A 294 5.04 25.14 2.60
N CYS A 295 5.68 25.00 1.43
CA CYS A 295 6.27 26.12 0.69
C CYS A 295 5.27 26.78 -0.29
N SER A 296 4.03 26.28 -0.39
CA SER A 296 3.03 26.82 -1.31
C SER A 296 2.40 28.11 -0.78
N ASP A 297 1.96 28.96 -1.70
CA ASP A 297 1.29 30.22 -1.38
C ASP A 297 -0.02 29.98 -0.59
N VAL A 298 -0.77 28.92 -0.92
CA VAL A 298 -2.02 28.60 -0.23
C VAL A 298 -1.76 28.16 1.21
N TYR A 299 -0.76 27.32 1.46
CA TYR A 299 -0.41 26.94 2.82
C TYR A 299 0.02 28.14 3.64
N GLN A 300 0.92 28.98 3.12
CA GLN A 300 1.40 30.18 3.80
C GLN A 300 0.24 31.15 4.13
N LYS A 301 -0.70 31.32 3.20
CA LYS A 301 -1.90 32.13 3.43
C LYS A 301 -2.79 31.54 4.53
N LEU A 302 -3.11 30.24 4.44
CA LEU A 302 -3.95 29.55 5.44
C LEU A 302 -3.32 29.62 6.84
N TYR A 303 -2.00 29.47 6.93
CA TYR A 303 -1.27 29.58 8.19
C TYR A 303 -1.29 31.00 8.74
N ASN A 304 -1.02 32.03 7.93
CA ASN A 304 -1.03 33.43 8.34
C ASN A 304 -2.44 33.92 8.72
N ASP A 305 -3.49 33.41 8.05
CA ASP A 305 -4.90 33.69 8.38
C ASP A 305 -5.35 32.93 9.67
N GLY A 306 -4.50 32.06 10.22
CA GLY A 306 -4.81 31.25 11.41
C GLY A 306 -5.84 30.15 11.17
N LEU A 307 -6.10 29.79 9.90
CA LEU A 307 -7.04 28.76 9.49
C LEU A 307 -6.45 27.35 9.69
N VAL A 308 -5.13 27.19 9.51
CA VAL A 308 -4.39 25.98 9.83
C VAL A 308 -3.24 26.32 10.78
N LYS A 309 -2.85 25.35 11.62
CA LYS A 309 -1.70 25.49 12.55
C LYS A 309 -0.65 24.41 12.36
N THR A 310 -1.05 23.32 11.77
CA THR A 310 -0.25 22.14 11.46
C THR A 310 -0.04 22.03 9.97
N GLU A 311 0.86 21.19 9.56
CA GLU A 311 1.10 20.87 8.16
C GLU A 311 -0.14 20.24 7.53
N ILE A 312 -0.44 20.61 6.29
CA ILE A 312 -1.39 19.93 5.44
C ILE A 312 -0.70 18.68 4.90
N GLN A 313 -1.28 17.52 5.17
CA GLN A 313 -0.81 16.25 4.65
C GLN A 313 -1.48 15.93 3.32
N TYR A 314 -0.77 15.26 2.44
CA TYR A 314 -1.31 14.81 1.17
C TYR A 314 -0.69 13.49 0.74
N ALA A 315 -1.48 12.70 0.02
CA ALA A 315 -1.03 11.46 -0.59
C ALA A 315 -1.67 11.25 -1.95
N TYR A 316 -0.96 10.56 -2.83
CA TYR A 316 -1.48 9.95 -4.04
C TYR A 316 -1.36 8.44 -3.87
N GLU A 317 -2.49 7.76 -3.83
CA GLU A 317 -2.60 6.34 -3.58
C GLU A 317 -3.09 5.63 -4.84
N THR A 318 -2.35 4.62 -5.26
CA THR A 318 -2.60 3.89 -6.50
C THR A 318 -2.52 2.39 -6.28
N SER A 319 -3.30 1.68 -7.07
CA SER A 319 -3.26 0.24 -7.26
C SER A 319 -3.59 -0.05 -8.73
N ASN A 320 -3.58 -1.31 -9.13
CA ASN A 320 -4.01 -1.68 -10.49
C ASN A 320 -5.52 -1.45 -10.74
N GLU A 321 -6.31 -1.10 -9.72
CA GLU A 321 -7.78 -0.97 -9.82
C GLU A 321 -8.29 0.41 -9.43
N TYR A 322 -7.46 1.25 -8.84
CA TYR A 322 -7.86 2.58 -8.40
C TYR A 322 -6.68 3.55 -8.35
N ALA A 323 -7.01 4.84 -8.42
CA ALA A 323 -6.08 5.91 -8.10
C ALA A 323 -6.85 7.10 -7.51
N HIS A 324 -6.37 7.63 -6.38
CA HIS A 324 -6.96 8.79 -5.74
C HIS A 324 -5.95 9.63 -4.98
N ILE A 325 -6.31 10.88 -4.78
CA ILE A 325 -5.55 11.86 -4.03
C ILE A 325 -6.35 12.20 -2.78
N VAL A 326 -5.67 12.31 -1.66
CA VAL A 326 -6.20 12.84 -0.41
C VAL A 326 -5.34 14.01 0.07
N VAL A 327 -6.00 15.04 0.61
CA VAL A 327 -5.37 16.22 1.20
C VAL A 327 -6.08 16.49 2.53
N GLN A 328 -5.38 16.32 3.66
CA GLN A 328 -6.00 16.39 4.99
C GLN A 328 -5.35 17.44 5.89
N GLY A 329 -6.14 17.89 6.87
CA GLY A 329 -5.67 18.79 7.90
C GLY A 329 -6.72 19.01 8.99
N GLU A 330 -6.40 19.89 9.91
CA GLU A 330 -7.30 20.30 10.98
C GLU A 330 -7.56 21.80 10.91
N SER A 331 -8.82 22.20 11.12
CA SER A 331 -9.24 23.61 11.14
C SER A 331 -10.54 23.81 11.88
N LYS A 332 -10.71 25.00 12.46
CA LYS A 332 -12.01 25.45 12.99
C LYS A 332 -13.03 25.75 11.88
N GLU A 333 -12.55 26.03 10.68
CA GLU A 333 -13.32 26.35 9.48
C GLU A 333 -12.94 25.40 8.32
N PRO A 334 -13.20 24.07 8.45
CA PRO A 334 -12.68 23.07 7.51
C PRO A 334 -13.21 23.28 6.08
N GLU A 335 -14.47 23.70 5.93
CA GLU A 335 -15.07 23.96 4.62
C GLU A 335 -14.37 25.14 3.90
N LYS A 336 -13.99 26.19 4.64
CA LYS A 336 -13.28 27.34 4.09
C LYS A 336 -11.84 27.01 3.69
N VAL A 337 -11.18 26.11 4.45
CA VAL A 337 -9.85 25.60 4.08
C VAL A 337 -9.95 24.73 2.83
N TYR A 338 -10.93 23.83 2.78
CA TYR A 338 -11.22 23.01 1.61
C TYR A 338 -11.41 23.84 0.34
N GLU A 339 -12.26 24.89 0.39
CA GLU A 339 -12.49 25.76 -0.76
C GLU A 339 -11.20 26.40 -1.27
N GLN A 340 -10.30 26.85 -0.38
CA GLN A 340 -9.02 27.44 -0.78
C GLN A 340 -8.04 26.42 -1.33
N ILE A 341 -8.00 25.18 -0.79
CA ILE A 341 -7.20 24.09 -1.31
C ILE A 341 -7.66 23.69 -2.72
N VAL A 342 -8.97 23.49 -2.89
CA VAL A 342 -9.56 23.11 -4.19
C VAL A 342 -9.32 24.20 -5.23
N ASP A 343 -9.48 25.47 -4.87
CA ASP A 343 -9.19 26.59 -5.76
C ASP A 343 -7.70 26.64 -6.15
N ALA A 344 -6.80 26.43 -5.19
CA ALA A 344 -5.37 26.39 -5.45
C ALA A 344 -4.97 25.23 -6.38
N LEU A 345 -5.47 24.03 -6.14
CA LEU A 345 -5.20 22.86 -6.98
C LEU A 345 -5.68 23.06 -8.42
N GLN A 346 -6.82 23.73 -8.62
CA GLN A 346 -7.37 23.99 -9.93
C GLN A 346 -6.77 25.23 -10.63
N ASN A 347 -6.55 26.33 -9.91
CA ASN A 347 -6.34 27.64 -10.54
C ASN A 347 -4.96 28.26 -10.27
N ASN A 348 -4.27 27.93 -9.16
CA ASN A 348 -2.98 28.55 -8.87
C ASN A 348 -1.92 28.11 -9.87
N GLU A 349 -1.10 29.06 -10.33
CA GLU A 349 0.05 28.76 -11.16
C GLU A 349 1.23 28.30 -10.28
N PHE A 350 2.04 27.40 -10.80
CA PHE A 350 3.38 27.09 -10.32
C PHE A 350 4.38 27.40 -11.45
N THR A 351 5.57 27.83 -11.09
CA THR A 351 6.60 28.22 -12.05
C THR A 351 7.48 27.04 -12.44
N GLU A 352 8.24 27.19 -13.52
CA GLU A 352 9.27 26.22 -13.90
C GLU A 352 10.36 26.10 -12.81
N GLU A 353 10.64 27.20 -12.09
CA GLU A 353 11.56 27.20 -10.94
C GLU A 353 11.03 26.35 -9.77
N ASP A 354 9.73 26.43 -9.48
CA ASP A 354 9.08 25.58 -8.46
C ASP A 354 9.15 24.11 -8.88
N PHE A 355 8.87 23.81 -10.14
CA PHE A 355 8.98 22.47 -10.68
C PHE A 355 10.39 21.89 -10.53
N GLU A 356 11.42 22.63 -10.97
CA GLU A 356 12.81 22.17 -10.87
C GLU A 356 13.28 22.03 -9.41
N ARG A 357 12.84 22.91 -8.51
CA ARG A 357 13.11 22.80 -7.07
C ARG A 357 12.50 21.53 -6.49
N THR A 358 11.23 21.28 -6.75
CA THR A 358 10.51 20.10 -6.26
C THR A 358 11.08 18.81 -6.86
N LYS A 359 11.44 18.82 -8.14
CA LYS A 359 12.11 17.68 -8.79
C LYS A 359 13.42 17.30 -8.08
N LYS A 360 14.22 18.28 -7.69
CA LYS A 360 15.46 18.05 -6.92
C LYS A 360 15.18 17.52 -5.52
N LYS A 361 14.12 18.01 -4.86
CA LYS A 361 13.67 17.49 -3.55
C LYS A 361 13.31 16.02 -3.66
N VAL A 362 12.42 15.66 -4.59
CA VAL A 362 11.98 14.27 -4.81
C VAL A 362 13.16 13.35 -5.16
N TYR A 363 14.11 13.82 -5.97
CA TYR A 363 15.33 13.08 -6.25
C TYR A 363 16.12 12.78 -4.99
N GLY A 364 16.30 13.80 -4.11
CA GLY A 364 17.00 13.63 -2.82
C GLY A 364 16.29 12.64 -1.88
N GLU A 365 14.98 12.70 -1.80
CA GLU A 365 14.15 11.77 -1.01
C GLU A 365 14.30 10.33 -1.51
N ASN A 366 14.23 10.11 -2.82
CA ASN A 366 14.45 8.79 -3.40
C ASN A 366 15.86 8.26 -3.10
N VAL A 367 16.92 9.08 -3.21
CA VAL A 367 18.29 8.68 -2.89
C VAL A 367 18.38 8.22 -1.43
N TYR A 368 17.74 8.95 -0.52
CA TYR A 368 17.72 8.61 0.91
C TYR A 368 17.01 7.27 1.18
N ASP A 369 15.83 7.06 0.56
CA ASP A 369 15.07 5.82 0.71
C ASP A 369 15.83 4.60 0.15
N TYR A 370 16.53 4.78 -0.97
CA TYR A 370 17.36 3.72 -1.55
C TYR A 370 18.60 3.39 -0.69
N ASP A 371 19.01 4.22 0.26
CA ASP A 371 20.12 3.90 1.16
C ASP A 371 19.69 3.10 2.41
N ASP A 372 18.43 3.13 2.80
CA ASP A 372 17.90 2.34 3.93
C ASP A 372 17.42 0.96 3.47
N VAL A 373 17.86 -0.10 4.18
CA VAL A 373 17.54 -1.50 3.81
C VAL A 373 16.06 -1.83 3.95
N ILE A 374 15.33 -1.17 4.85
CA ILE A 374 13.90 -1.40 5.05
C ILE A 374 13.11 -0.63 3.98
N ALA A 375 13.43 0.66 3.79
CA ALA A 375 12.74 1.50 2.81
C ALA A 375 12.85 0.92 1.41
N ILE A 376 14.07 0.55 0.96
CA ILE A 376 14.26 -0.04 -0.37
C ILE A 376 13.50 -1.36 -0.53
N GLY A 377 13.50 -2.23 0.50
CA GLY A 377 12.77 -3.49 0.47
C GLY A 377 11.26 -3.30 0.31
N ARG A 378 10.68 -2.35 1.06
CA ARG A 378 9.26 -1.98 0.96
C ARG A 378 8.94 -1.37 -0.40
N THR A 379 9.77 -0.46 -0.90
CA THR A 379 9.61 0.14 -2.23
C THR A 379 9.53 -0.93 -3.30
N TYR A 380 10.47 -1.90 -3.29
CA TYR A 380 10.46 -2.99 -4.27
C TYR A 380 9.23 -3.90 -4.19
N ILE A 381 8.71 -4.17 -3.00
CA ILE A 381 7.45 -4.94 -2.86
C ILE A 381 6.26 -4.14 -3.39
N ASN A 382 6.06 -2.92 -2.92
CA ASN A 382 4.92 -2.10 -3.30
C ASN A 382 4.87 -1.87 -4.83
N THR A 383 6.03 -1.58 -5.44
CA THR A 383 6.11 -1.36 -6.88
C THR A 383 5.92 -2.66 -7.67
N ALA A 384 6.50 -3.78 -7.22
CA ALA A 384 6.35 -5.08 -7.89
C ALA A 384 4.89 -5.60 -7.86
N ILE A 385 4.13 -5.33 -6.80
CA ILE A 385 2.70 -5.65 -6.71
C ILE A 385 1.92 -4.91 -7.81
N GLN A 386 2.27 -3.65 -8.06
CA GLN A 386 1.63 -2.79 -9.08
C GLN A 386 2.20 -3.02 -10.50
N GLY A 387 3.18 -3.91 -10.66
CA GLY A 387 3.85 -4.15 -11.94
C GLY A 387 4.78 -3.01 -12.36
N ILE A 388 5.32 -2.27 -11.40
CA ILE A 388 6.30 -1.19 -11.61
C ILE A 388 7.70 -1.71 -11.26
N ASP A 389 8.69 -1.42 -12.09
CA ASP A 389 10.09 -1.56 -11.69
C ASP A 389 10.49 -0.36 -10.83
N ALA A 390 10.97 -0.60 -9.62
CA ALA A 390 11.35 0.48 -8.71
C ALA A 390 12.42 1.42 -9.30
N LEU A 391 13.29 0.93 -10.19
CA LEU A 391 14.29 1.77 -10.84
C LEU A 391 13.69 2.70 -11.91
N ASP A 392 12.50 2.42 -12.44
CA ASP A 392 11.82 3.31 -13.38
C ASP A 392 11.46 4.67 -12.74
N TYR A 393 11.40 4.77 -11.41
CA TYR A 393 11.23 6.06 -10.73
C TYR A 393 12.38 7.03 -10.99
N ILE A 394 13.61 6.52 -11.13
CA ILE A 394 14.77 7.37 -11.47
C ILE A 394 14.71 7.81 -12.93
N ASP A 395 14.31 6.93 -13.84
CA ASP A 395 14.15 7.26 -15.24
C ASP A 395 12.96 8.21 -15.44
N ALA A 396 11.85 7.98 -14.74
CA ALA A 396 10.70 8.84 -14.70
C ALA A 396 11.06 10.28 -14.29
N LEU A 397 11.86 10.46 -13.21
CA LEU A 397 12.36 11.77 -12.79
C LEU A 397 13.18 12.48 -13.88
N ASN A 398 13.96 11.75 -14.70
CA ASN A 398 14.71 12.36 -15.78
C ASN A 398 13.81 12.79 -16.96
N GLU A 399 12.70 12.08 -17.19
CA GLU A 399 11.85 12.26 -18.37
C GLU A 399 10.66 13.20 -18.16
N ILE A 400 10.21 13.42 -16.90
CA ILE A 400 9.13 14.38 -16.62
C ILE A 400 9.61 15.81 -16.80
N ASP A 401 8.72 16.66 -17.31
CA ASP A 401 8.95 18.08 -17.54
C ASP A 401 7.79 18.95 -17.03
N TYR A 402 7.99 20.24 -17.06
CA TYR A 402 7.04 21.25 -16.62
C TYR A 402 5.70 21.19 -17.38
N GLU A 403 5.73 20.95 -18.69
CA GLU A 403 4.51 20.85 -19.53
C GLU A 403 3.72 19.59 -19.19
N TYR A 404 4.39 18.49 -18.88
CA TYR A 404 3.74 17.28 -18.39
C TYR A 404 3.04 17.52 -17.04
N ALA A 405 3.66 18.25 -16.12
CA ALA A 405 3.04 18.62 -14.84
C ALA A 405 1.73 19.42 -15.05
N LYS A 406 1.76 20.42 -15.92
CA LYS A 406 0.57 21.24 -16.26
C LYS A 406 -0.55 20.40 -16.87
N LYS A 407 -0.19 19.49 -17.78
CA LYS A 407 -1.15 18.56 -18.40
C LYS A 407 -1.82 17.69 -17.35
N VAL A 408 -1.04 16.98 -16.52
CA VAL A 408 -1.55 16.07 -15.49
C VAL A 408 -2.43 16.82 -14.50
N ARG A 409 -2.02 18.02 -14.07
CA ARG A 409 -2.84 18.88 -13.21
C ARG A 409 -4.22 19.12 -13.79
N SER A 410 -4.30 19.51 -15.07
CA SER A 410 -5.56 19.80 -15.73
C SER A 410 -6.46 18.57 -15.92
N GLU A 411 -5.90 17.36 -15.91
CA GLU A 411 -6.63 16.11 -16.02
C GLU A 411 -7.29 15.70 -14.70
N ILE A 412 -6.67 16.01 -13.55
CA ILE A 412 -7.09 15.51 -12.24
C ILE A 412 -7.93 16.52 -11.46
N PHE A 413 -7.45 17.78 -11.38
CA PHE A 413 -7.98 18.73 -10.40
C PHE A 413 -9.15 19.55 -10.96
N ASP A 414 -10.29 18.89 -11.17
CA ASP A 414 -11.57 19.51 -11.49
C ASP A 414 -12.37 19.67 -10.16
N LYS A 415 -12.66 20.90 -9.76
CA LYS A 415 -13.42 21.21 -8.54
C LYS A 415 -14.79 20.55 -8.48
N GLU A 416 -15.42 20.29 -9.64
CA GLU A 416 -16.72 19.63 -9.68
C GLU A 416 -16.64 18.16 -9.28
N LYS A 417 -15.42 17.58 -9.31
CA LYS A 417 -15.13 16.21 -8.88
C LYS A 417 -14.38 16.12 -7.56
N ALA A 418 -14.15 17.25 -6.91
CA ALA A 418 -13.60 17.31 -5.57
C ALA A 418 -14.63 16.86 -4.53
N VAL A 419 -14.20 16.09 -3.53
CA VAL A 419 -15.04 15.65 -2.42
C VAL A 419 -14.49 16.17 -1.09
N LEU A 420 -15.34 16.28 -0.07
CA LEU A 420 -14.99 16.68 1.28
C LEU A 420 -15.56 15.71 2.30
N SER A 421 -14.71 15.15 3.12
CA SER A 421 -15.07 14.48 4.36
C SER A 421 -14.68 15.35 5.56
N VAL A 422 -15.53 15.42 6.58
CA VAL A 422 -15.27 16.18 7.81
C VAL A 422 -15.64 15.35 9.02
N VAL A 423 -14.78 15.34 10.03
CA VAL A 423 -15.12 14.83 11.37
C VAL A 423 -15.14 16.01 12.32
N LYS A 424 -16.30 16.24 12.96
CA LYS A 424 -16.55 17.32 13.91
C LYS A 424 -16.60 16.82 15.35
N PRO A 425 -16.32 17.66 16.33
CA PRO A 425 -16.52 17.34 17.75
C PRO A 425 -17.99 16.90 18.04
N ILE A 426 -18.14 15.95 18.99
CA ILE A 426 -19.43 15.50 19.52
C ILE A 426 -20.13 16.64 20.25
#